data_e8873214845800e1456a338594c41ba1
#
_entry.id   e8873214845800e1456a338594c41ba1
#
_cell.length_a   1.000
_cell.length_b   1.000
_cell.length_c   1.000
_cell.angle_alpha   90.00
_cell.angle_beta   90.00
_cell.angle_gamma   90.00
#
_symmetry.space_group_name_H-M   'P 1'
#
loop_
_entity.id
_entity.type
_entity.pdbx_description
1 polymer ?
#
loop_
_entity_poly.entity_id
_entity_poly.type
_entity_poly.pdbx_seq_one_letter_code
_entity_poly.pdbx_strand_id
1 'polypeptide(L)'
;MAYRRLLLPLTGTAAGEAALATALDVARIWSAHLHCLHVRVDARDVAPLAGEGLSGAMIEEMMAATERESGERAGRVRQLFDRFAAIHGDLTLASDPNTALKTPGVTISFETMAGREEDVVAQQSRLFDMAVVPHPEAEEDVSSSDALHAVLFDSGRPVLIAPREAPKTIGTRVAIAWNGSAESAAAVAAALPWLHRAQAVRILCSDEYQRRGPLA
;
A
#
# COMPACT_ATOMS: atom_id res chain seq x y z
N MET A 1 17.61 -8.59 7.43
CA MET A 1 16.32 -8.82 8.10
C MET A 1 15.28 -9.13 7.04
N ALA A 2 14.33 -10.03 7.27
CA ALA A 2 13.22 -10.28 6.34
C ALA A 2 12.04 -9.37 6.71
N TYR A 3 11.18 -9.06 5.76
CA TYR A 3 9.94 -8.34 6.03
C TYR A 3 8.96 -9.25 6.78
N ARG A 4 8.39 -8.79 7.86
CA ARG A 4 7.46 -9.55 8.69
C ARG A 4 6.03 -9.00 8.66
N ARG A 5 5.89 -7.71 8.42
CA ARG A 5 4.61 -7.01 8.38
C ARG A 5 4.53 -6.15 7.13
N LEU A 6 3.50 -6.39 6.34
CA LEU A 6 3.19 -5.66 5.12
C LEU A 6 1.88 -4.91 5.30
N LEU A 7 1.84 -3.65 4.91
CA LEU A 7 0.61 -2.86 4.83
C LEU A 7 0.16 -2.80 3.37
N LEU A 8 -1.11 -3.00 3.12
CA LEU A 8 -1.75 -2.74 1.84
C LEU A 8 -2.94 -1.78 2.06
N PRO A 9 -2.84 -0.52 1.66
CA PRO A 9 -4.01 0.32 1.47
C PRO A 9 -4.88 -0.31 0.37
N LEU A 10 -6.06 -0.83 0.74
CA LEU A 10 -6.91 -1.61 -0.15
C LEU A 10 -8.05 -0.76 -0.69
N THR A 11 -8.06 -0.59 -2.00
CA THR A 11 -9.13 0.06 -2.76
C THR A 11 -10.02 -1.00 -3.42
N GLY A 12 -11.27 -0.63 -3.72
CA GLY A 12 -12.22 -1.52 -4.40
C GLY A 12 -12.08 -1.51 -5.92
N THR A 13 -10.90 -1.21 -6.46
CA THR A 13 -10.60 -1.11 -7.89
C THR A 13 -9.88 -2.35 -8.41
N ALA A 14 -9.81 -2.52 -9.73
CA ALA A 14 -9.03 -3.58 -10.36
C ALA A 14 -7.53 -3.50 -9.99
N ALA A 15 -6.98 -2.29 -9.89
CA ALA A 15 -5.61 -2.07 -9.43
C ALA A 15 -5.42 -2.52 -7.96
N GLY A 16 -6.43 -2.32 -7.12
CA GLY A 16 -6.45 -2.81 -5.74
C GLY A 16 -6.45 -4.35 -5.67
N GLU A 17 -7.18 -5.03 -6.54
CA GLU A 17 -7.16 -6.49 -6.63
C GLU A 17 -5.78 -7.02 -7.06
N ALA A 18 -5.16 -6.42 -8.07
CA ALA A 18 -3.81 -6.77 -8.51
C ALA A 18 -2.75 -6.53 -7.42
N ALA A 19 -2.90 -5.43 -6.67
CA ALA A 19 -2.04 -5.13 -5.54
C ALA A 19 -2.21 -6.13 -4.39
N LEU A 20 -3.44 -6.57 -4.11
CA LEU A 20 -3.72 -7.59 -3.09
C LEU A 20 -3.08 -8.93 -3.47
N ALA A 21 -3.19 -9.36 -4.72
CA ALA A 21 -2.53 -10.57 -5.21
C ALA A 21 -1.00 -10.45 -5.13
N THR A 22 -0.45 -9.31 -5.55
CA THR A 22 0.99 -9.03 -5.47
C THR A 22 1.47 -9.03 -4.01
N ALA A 23 0.74 -8.37 -3.11
CA ALA A 23 1.08 -8.32 -1.68
C ALA A 23 1.03 -9.71 -1.02
N LEU A 24 0.10 -10.56 -1.43
CA LEU A 24 0.04 -11.94 -0.95
C LEU A 24 1.27 -12.73 -1.39
N ASP A 25 1.69 -12.61 -2.65
CA ASP A 25 2.89 -13.29 -3.14
C ASP A 25 4.15 -12.82 -2.40
N VAL A 26 4.23 -11.52 -2.10
CA VAL A 26 5.29 -10.97 -1.23
C VAL A 26 5.21 -11.56 0.18
N ALA A 27 4.02 -11.63 0.75
CA ALA A 27 3.81 -12.22 2.08
C ALA A 27 4.22 -13.69 2.12
N ARG A 28 3.93 -14.47 1.07
CA ARG A 28 4.36 -15.88 0.94
C ARG A 28 5.88 -16.04 0.90
N ILE A 29 6.57 -15.16 0.17
CA ILE A 29 8.04 -15.18 0.10
C ILE A 29 8.68 -15.03 1.48
N TRP A 30 8.09 -14.24 2.36
CA TRP A 30 8.67 -13.89 3.65
C TRP A 30 7.97 -14.53 4.86
N SER A 31 6.91 -15.31 4.65
CA SER A 31 6.01 -15.78 5.72
C SER A 31 5.55 -14.63 6.60
N ALA A 32 5.12 -13.55 5.95
CA ALA A 32 4.79 -12.28 6.58
C ALA A 32 3.29 -12.17 6.89
N HIS A 33 2.97 -11.25 7.79
CA HIS A 33 1.61 -10.77 8.00
C HIS A 33 1.26 -9.69 6.97
N LEU A 34 0.14 -9.86 6.26
CA LEU A 34 -0.43 -8.88 5.35
C LEU A 34 -1.63 -8.20 6.02
N HIS A 35 -1.50 -6.92 6.31
CA HIS A 35 -2.58 -6.10 6.83
C HIS A 35 -3.21 -5.27 5.71
N CYS A 36 -4.47 -5.54 5.40
CA CYS A 36 -5.25 -4.79 4.43
C CYS A 36 -6.02 -3.68 5.17
N LEU A 37 -5.72 -2.44 4.82
CA LEU A 37 -6.33 -1.26 5.41
C LEU A 37 -7.20 -0.55 4.39
N HIS A 38 -8.48 -0.37 4.70
CA HIS A 38 -9.37 0.50 3.94
C HIS A 38 -9.64 1.79 4.72
N VAL A 39 -9.39 2.93 4.10
CA VAL A 39 -9.70 4.23 4.72
C VAL A 39 -11.02 4.75 4.18
N ARG A 40 -11.96 4.98 5.08
CA ARG A 40 -13.25 5.61 4.78
C ARG A 40 -13.10 7.12 4.90
N VAL A 41 -13.62 7.84 3.91
CA VAL A 41 -13.76 9.30 4.01
C VAL A 41 -14.69 9.64 5.19
N ASP A 42 -14.25 10.49 6.10
CA ASP A 42 -15.12 11.05 7.13
C ASP A 42 -15.92 12.21 6.51
N ALA A 43 -17.24 12.11 6.56
CA ALA A 43 -18.11 13.17 6.02
C ALA A 43 -17.86 14.54 6.65
N ARG A 44 -17.31 14.57 7.87
CA ARG A 44 -16.94 15.82 8.55
C ARG A 44 -15.76 16.54 7.89
N ASP A 45 -14.87 15.80 7.23
CA ASP A 45 -13.72 16.36 6.52
C ASP A 45 -14.13 17.05 5.20
N VAL A 46 -15.31 16.71 4.66
CA VAL A 46 -15.86 17.30 3.43
C VAL A 46 -16.59 18.61 3.69
N ALA A 47 -17.18 18.77 4.86
CA ALA A 47 -17.98 19.96 5.22
C ALA A 47 -17.21 21.31 5.08
N PRO A 48 -15.94 21.44 5.50
CA PRO A 48 -15.15 22.66 5.33
C PRO A 48 -14.85 23.00 3.85
N LEU A 49 -14.85 22.01 2.96
CA LEU A 49 -14.57 22.18 1.54
C LEU A 49 -15.78 22.74 0.76
N ALA A 50 -16.95 22.77 1.39
CA ALA A 50 -18.20 23.21 0.77
C ALA A 50 -18.26 24.73 0.45
N GLY A 51 -17.31 25.53 0.96
CA GLY A 51 -17.18 26.94 0.66
C GLY A 51 -18.25 27.86 1.26
N GLU A 52 -18.03 29.17 1.17
CA GLU A 52 -19.01 30.18 1.58
C GLU A 52 -20.17 30.21 0.55
N GLY A 53 -21.39 29.96 1.01
CA GLY A 53 -22.60 30.06 0.19
C GLY A 53 -23.54 28.86 0.18
N LEU A 54 -23.16 27.74 0.80
CA LEU A 54 -24.08 26.63 0.99
C LEU A 54 -24.94 26.82 2.24
N SER A 55 -26.23 26.48 2.12
CA SER A 55 -27.11 26.45 3.29
C SER A 55 -26.78 25.25 4.21
N GLY A 56 -27.10 25.34 5.51
CA GLY A 56 -26.91 24.22 6.44
C GLY A 56 -27.58 22.94 5.94
N ALA A 57 -28.77 23.02 5.35
CA ALA A 57 -29.47 21.87 4.80
C ALA A 57 -28.71 21.21 3.64
N MET A 58 -28.05 21.99 2.76
CA MET A 58 -27.23 21.45 1.66
C MET A 58 -25.96 20.76 2.20
N ILE A 59 -25.36 21.31 3.26
CA ILE A 59 -24.20 20.68 3.91
C ILE A 59 -24.60 19.35 4.53
N GLU A 60 -25.73 19.28 5.23
CA GLU A 60 -26.25 18.04 5.81
C GLU A 60 -26.55 16.98 4.74
N GLU A 61 -27.15 17.37 3.64
CA GLU A 61 -27.43 16.46 2.50
C GLU A 61 -26.14 15.93 1.88
N MET A 62 -25.15 16.79 1.68
CA MET A 62 -23.84 16.42 1.15
C MET A 62 -23.11 15.45 2.11
N MET A 63 -23.10 15.72 3.40
CA MET A 63 -22.52 14.83 4.42
C MET A 63 -23.22 13.47 4.42
N ALA A 64 -24.55 13.44 4.35
CA ALA A 64 -25.32 12.20 4.31
C ALA A 64 -25.07 11.40 3.00
N ALA A 65 -24.87 12.07 1.89
CA ALA A 65 -24.50 11.42 0.62
C ALA A 65 -23.10 10.82 0.71
N THR A 66 -22.12 11.58 1.19
CA THR A 66 -20.73 11.12 1.40
C THR A 66 -20.67 9.92 2.35
N GLU A 67 -21.40 9.95 3.46
CA GLU A 67 -21.42 8.82 4.41
C GLU A 67 -21.99 7.55 3.78
N ARG A 68 -23.06 7.66 2.99
CA ARG A 68 -23.65 6.52 2.27
C ARG A 68 -22.66 5.95 1.23
N GLU A 69 -22.10 6.79 0.38
CA GLU A 69 -21.14 6.37 -0.65
C GLU A 69 -19.90 5.71 -0.03
N SER A 70 -19.35 6.35 1.00
CA SER A 70 -18.20 5.83 1.74
C SER A 70 -18.51 4.48 2.41
N GLY A 71 -19.70 4.32 2.99
CA GLY A 71 -20.15 3.06 3.58
C GLY A 71 -20.33 1.95 2.54
N GLU A 72 -20.93 2.26 1.39
CA GLU A 72 -21.09 1.31 0.29
C GLU A 72 -19.73 0.87 -0.28
N ARG A 73 -18.80 1.81 -0.43
CA ARG A 73 -17.42 1.51 -0.87
C ARG A 73 -16.73 0.58 0.13
N ALA A 74 -16.79 0.88 1.42
CA ALA A 74 -16.24 0.02 2.46
C ALA A 74 -16.82 -1.40 2.44
N GLY A 75 -18.13 -1.51 2.21
CA GLY A 75 -18.80 -2.81 2.04
C GLY A 75 -18.28 -3.60 0.83
N ARG A 76 -18.06 -2.95 -0.31
CA ARG A 76 -17.50 -3.57 -1.52
C ARG A 76 -16.05 -4.04 -1.29
N VAL A 77 -15.22 -3.20 -0.65
CA VAL A 77 -13.83 -3.54 -0.34
C VAL A 77 -13.77 -4.72 0.64
N ARG A 78 -14.62 -4.72 1.65
CA ARG A 78 -14.71 -5.86 2.58
C ARG A 78 -15.11 -7.15 1.87
N GLN A 79 -16.10 -7.13 0.99
CA GLN A 79 -16.51 -8.29 0.20
C GLN A 79 -15.39 -8.78 -0.73
N LEU A 80 -14.61 -7.87 -1.32
CA LEU A 80 -13.45 -8.21 -2.12
C LEU A 80 -12.43 -8.98 -1.27
N PHE A 81 -12.08 -8.44 -0.11
CA PHE A 81 -11.16 -9.09 0.83
C PHE A 81 -11.66 -10.47 1.25
N ASP A 82 -12.93 -10.59 1.64
CA ASP A 82 -13.50 -11.87 2.11
C ASP A 82 -13.49 -12.94 1.00
N ARG A 83 -13.86 -12.56 -0.25
CA ARG A 83 -13.77 -13.46 -1.41
C ARG A 83 -12.31 -13.88 -1.67
N PHE A 84 -11.40 -12.92 -1.63
CA PHE A 84 -9.97 -13.20 -1.82
C PHE A 84 -9.43 -14.16 -0.77
N ALA A 85 -9.72 -13.93 0.49
CA ALA A 85 -9.30 -14.80 1.58
C ALA A 85 -9.90 -16.22 1.48
N ALA A 86 -11.16 -16.33 1.03
CA ALA A 86 -11.83 -17.63 0.86
C ALA A 86 -11.22 -18.49 -0.26
N ILE A 87 -10.67 -17.88 -1.32
CA ILE A 87 -10.03 -18.60 -2.43
C ILE A 87 -8.65 -19.15 -2.03
N HIS A 88 -7.96 -18.47 -1.10
CA HIS A 88 -6.61 -18.81 -0.68
C HIS A 88 -6.64 -19.56 0.66
N GLY A 89 -6.86 -20.89 0.63
CA GLY A 89 -6.98 -21.73 1.83
C GLY A 89 -5.68 -21.93 2.63
N ASP A 90 -4.55 -21.42 2.14
CA ASP A 90 -3.24 -21.40 2.81
C ASP A 90 -3.06 -20.19 3.75
N LEU A 91 -4.04 -19.29 3.80
CA LEU A 91 -4.01 -18.09 4.63
C LEU A 91 -4.65 -18.33 6.00
N THR A 92 -4.03 -17.78 7.03
CA THR A 92 -4.64 -17.67 8.35
C THR A 92 -5.18 -16.27 8.57
N LEU A 93 -6.50 -16.15 8.79
CA LEU A 93 -7.11 -14.90 9.18
C LEU A 93 -6.67 -14.53 10.60
N ALA A 94 -6.09 -13.35 10.78
CA ALA A 94 -5.70 -12.84 12.08
C ALA A 94 -6.61 -11.69 12.49
N SER A 95 -7.10 -11.74 13.72
CA SER A 95 -7.90 -10.65 14.31
C SER A 95 -7.05 -9.56 14.97
N ASP A 96 -5.77 -9.85 15.19
CA ASP A 96 -4.86 -8.99 15.95
C ASP A 96 -3.42 -9.16 15.43
N PRO A 97 -2.69 -8.06 15.16
CA PRO A 97 -1.34 -8.09 14.62
C PRO A 97 -0.32 -8.84 15.49
N ASN A 98 -0.48 -8.82 16.82
CA ASN A 98 0.46 -9.50 17.72
C ASN A 98 0.30 -11.04 17.65
N THR A 99 -0.91 -11.51 17.54
CA THR A 99 -1.22 -12.92 17.30
C THR A 99 -0.73 -13.36 15.94
N ALA A 100 -0.91 -12.52 14.93
CA ALA A 100 -0.43 -12.76 13.57
C ALA A 100 1.08 -13.05 13.52
N LEU A 101 1.90 -12.27 14.22
CA LEU A 101 3.36 -12.44 14.24
C LEU A 101 3.85 -13.74 14.92
N LYS A 102 3.01 -14.37 15.73
CA LYS A 102 3.31 -15.63 16.41
C LYS A 102 2.79 -16.85 15.64
N THR A 103 1.92 -16.63 14.67
CA THR A 103 1.33 -17.69 13.86
C THR A 103 2.29 -18.09 12.74
N PRO A 104 2.63 -19.36 12.59
CA PRO A 104 3.45 -19.84 11.47
C PRO A 104 2.74 -19.64 10.12
N GLY A 105 3.51 -19.31 9.08
CA GLY A 105 2.99 -19.14 7.73
C GLY A 105 2.52 -17.72 7.44
N VAL A 106 1.69 -17.57 6.42
CA VAL A 106 1.13 -16.29 5.98
C VAL A 106 -0.15 -16.02 6.75
N THR A 107 -0.20 -14.86 7.36
CA THR A 107 -1.41 -14.36 8.02
C THR A 107 -1.93 -13.12 7.31
N ILE A 108 -3.25 -12.93 7.32
CA ILE A 108 -3.89 -11.77 6.71
C ILE A 108 -4.94 -11.17 7.66
N SER A 109 -5.05 -9.86 7.67
CA SER A 109 -6.09 -9.14 8.42
C SER A 109 -6.66 -7.99 7.60
N PHE A 110 -7.87 -7.55 7.98
CA PHE A 110 -8.53 -6.42 7.34
C PHE A 110 -9.06 -5.46 8.41
N GLU A 111 -8.79 -4.19 8.20
CA GLU A 111 -9.29 -3.12 9.04
C GLU A 111 -9.86 -1.99 8.19
N THR A 112 -10.89 -1.33 8.71
CA THR A 112 -11.43 -0.09 8.13
C THR A 112 -11.25 1.04 9.15
N MET A 113 -10.58 2.10 8.75
CA MET A 113 -10.41 3.32 9.53
C MET A 113 -11.11 4.49 8.86
N ALA A 114 -11.58 5.45 9.62
CA ALA A 114 -12.15 6.70 9.10
C ALA A 114 -11.11 7.81 9.21
N GLY A 115 -11.08 8.72 8.22
CA GLY A 115 -10.21 9.89 8.21
C GLY A 115 -9.73 10.24 6.80
N ARG A 116 -8.76 11.13 6.74
CA ARG A 116 -8.07 11.48 5.49
C ARG A 116 -7.10 10.35 5.14
N GLU A 117 -7.20 9.87 3.91
CA GLU A 117 -6.43 8.69 3.49
C GLU A 117 -4.92 8.90 3.63
N GLU A 118 -4.42 10.07 3.21
CA GLU A 118 -3.01 10.41 3.30
C GLU A 118 -2.50 10.37 4.75
N ASP A 119 -3.26 10.88 5.71
CA ASP A 119 -2.87 10.92 7.12
C ASP A 119 -2.87 9.51 7.74
N VAL A 120 -3.96 8.77 7.51
CA VAL A 120 -4.13 7.42 8.09
C VAL A 120 -3.10 6.46 7.50
N VAL A 121 -2.91 6.46 6.17
CA VAL A 121 -1.95 5.58 5.50
C VAL A 121 -0.52 5.89 5.91
N ALA A 122 -0.13 7.18 5.99
CA ALA A 122 1.20 7.57 6.45
C ALA A 122 1.48 7.09 7.86
N GLN A 123 0.54 7.32 8.80
CA GLN A 123 0.69 6.93 10.20
C GLN A 123 0.77 5.40 10.37
N GLN A 124 -0.14 4.67 9.72
CA GLN A 124 -0.16 3.22 9.81
C GLN A 124 1.08 2.60 9.17
N SER A 125 1.54 3.11 8.04
CA SER A 125 2.74 2.59 7.36
C SER A 125 3.97 2.57 8.27
N ARG A 126 4.10 3.50 9.21
CA ARG A 126 5.22 3.56 10.17
C ARG A 126 5.33 2.32 11.05
N LEU A 127 4.24 1.59 11.23
CA LEU A 127 4.16 0.39 12.07
C LEU A 127 4.51 -0.89 11.29
N PHE A 128 4.75 -0.80 9.99
CA PHE A 128 5.00 -1.93 9.10
C PHE A 128 6.42 -1.88 8.52
N ASP A 129 6.91 -3.00 8.01
CA ASP A 129 8.25 -3.09 7.43
C ASP A 129 8.28 -2.56 5.99
N MET A 130 7.15 -2.67 5.28
CA MET A 130 6.96 -2.20 3.91
C MET A 130 5.47 -1.99 3.63
N ALA A 131 5.14 -1.00 2.83
CA ALA A 131 3.82 -0.88 2.24
C ALA A 131 3.83 -1.39 0.80
N VAL A 132 2.75 -2.07 0.40
CA VAL A 132 2.45 -2.42 -0.99
C VAL A 132 1.30 -1.54 -1.42
N VAL A 133 1.48 -0.76 -2.48
CA VAL A 133 0.44 0.14 -2.97
C VAL A 133 0.07 -0.21 -4.41
N PRO A 134 -1.18 -0.01 -4.83
CA PRO A 134 -1.57 -0.17 -6.21
C PRO A 134 -0.77 0.76 -7.13
N HIS A 135 -0.60 0.37 -8.40
CA HIS A 135 -0.07 1.27 -9.42
C HIS A 135 -1.07 2.42 -9.61
N PRO A 136 -0.64 3.69 -9.49
CA PRO A 136 -1.54 4.81 -9.73
C PRO A 136 -1.97 4.83 -11.19
N GLU A 137 -3.27 4.78 -11.44
CA GLU A 137 -3.86 4.98 -12.76
C GLU A 137 -4.20 6.47 -12.90
N ALA A 138 -3.71 7.10 -13.97
CA ALA A 138 -3.69 8.55 -14.10
C ALA A 138 -5.08 9.22 -14.13
N GLU A 139 -6.17 8.48 -14.25
CA GLU A 139 -7.51 9.05 -14.44
C GLU A 139 -8.63 8.42 -13.56
N GLU A 140 -8.41 7.28 -12.91
CA GLU A 140 -9.53 6.54 -12.29
C GLU A 140 -9.47 6.41 -10.76
N ASP A 141 -8.31 6.63 -10.14
CA ASP A 141 -8.16 6.37 -8.70
C ASP A 141 -7.23 7.39 -8.00
N VAL A 142 -7.80 8.51 -7.59
CA VAL A 142 -7.12 9.54 -6.78
C VAL A 142 -6.59 8.92 -5.47
N SER A 143 -7.34 8.01 -4.88
CA SER A 143 -7.02 7.30 -3.64
C SER A 143 -5.69 6.53 -3.73
N SER A 144 -5.44 5.82 -4.84
CA SER A 144 -4.15 5.12 -5.04
C SER A 144 -2.96 6.07 -5.12
N SER A 145 -3.16 7.27 -5.67
CA SER A 145 -2.12 8.29 -5.75
C SER A 145 -1.82 8.88 -4.37
N ASP A 146 -2.84 9.18 -3.60
CA ASP A 146 -2.71 9.75 -2.25
C ASP A 146 -2.04 8.76 -1.29
N ALA A 147 -2.44 7.49 -1.32
CA ALA A 147 -1.78 6.44 -0.55
C ALA A 147 -0.31 6.26 -0.93
N LEU A 148 0.03 6.30 -2.23
CA LEU A 148 1.42 6.23 -2.69
C LEU A 148 2.25 7.41 -2.17
N HIS A 149 1.75 8.64 -2.32
CA HIS A 149 2.44 9.84 -1.85
C HIS A 149 2.63 9.81 -0.33
N ALA A 150 1.60 9.43 0.42
CA ALA A 150 1.64 9.32 1.87
C ALA A 150 2.72 8.33 2.33
N VAL A 151 2.82 7.17 1.69
CA VAL A 151 3.87 6.20 2.03
C VAL A 151 5.25 6.73 1.64
N LEU A 152 5.39 7.27 0.43
CA LEU A 152 6.68 7.65 -0.14
C LEU A 152 7.31 8.83 0.62
N PHE A 153 6.52 9.83 1.00
CA PHE A 153 7.04 11.08 1.56
C PHE A 153 6.90 11.17 3.09
N ASP A 154 5.87 10.54 3.67
CA ASP A 154 5.51 10.80 5.07
C ASP A 154 5.65 9.58 5.99
N SER A 155 5.84 8.38 5.46
CA SER A 155 5.94 7.17 6.29
C SER A 155 7.35 6.85 6.79
N GLY A 156 8.39 7.18 6.02
CA GLY A 156 9.77 6.74 6.26
C GLY A 156 9.96 5.23 6.04
N ARG A 157 9.04 4.57 5.34
CA ARG A 157 9.09 3.13 5.06
C ARG A 157 9.23 2.86 3.56
N PRO A 158 9.85 1.75 3.18
CA PRO A 158 9.91 1.36 1.78
C PRO A 158 8.51 1.07 1.24
N VAL A 159 8.30 1.45 -0.02
CA VAL A 159 7.08 1.18 -0.75
C VAL A 159 7.38 0.23 -1.92
N LEU A 160 6.52 -0.75 -2.11
CA LEU A 160 6.46 -1.58 -3.30
C LEU A 160 5.22 -1.18 -4.10
N ILE A 161 5.42 -0.66 -5.29
CA ILE A 161 4.33 -0.35 -6.21
C ILE A 161 3.98 -1.63 -6.96
N ALA A 162 2.77 -2.14 -6.74
CA ALA A 162 2.29 -3.32 -7.41
C ALA A 162 2.02 -3.00 -8.89
N PRO A 163 2.36 -3.90 -9.82
CA PRO A 163 2.00 -3.71 -11.23
C PRO A 163 0.49 -3.84 -11.42
N ARG A 164 0.00 -3.38 -12.59
CA ARG A 164 -1.45 -3.44 -12.93
C ARG A 164 -2.01 -4.87 -12.98
N GLU A 165 -1.16 -5.82 -13.28
CA GLU A 165 -1.47 -7.25 -13.23
C GLU A 165 -0.48 -7.94 -12.30
N ALA A 166 -0.96 -8.87 -11.47
CA ALA A 166 -0.10 -9.62 -10.57
C ALA A 166 1.00 -10.36 -11.35
N PRO A 167 2.27 -10.17 -11.01
CA PRO A 167 3.37 -10.74 -11.77
C PRO A 167 3.49 -12.24 -11.50
N LYS A 168 3.92 -13.01 -12.50
CA LYS A 168 4.17 -14.46 -12.33
C LYS A 168 5.35 -14.76 -11.39
N THR A 169 6.29 -13.84 -11.25
CA THR A 169 7.47 -13.98 -10.39
C THR A 169 7.86 -12.62 -9.82
N ILE A 170 8.29 -12.57 -8.57
CA ILE A 170 8.72 -11.35 -7.88
C ILE A 170 10.14 -11.54 -7.36
N GLY A 171 11.00 -10.54 -7.60
CA GLY A 171 12.33 -10.43 -7.01
C GLY A 171 13.36 -11.45 -7.49
N THR A 172 13.10 -12.22 -8.56
CA THR A 172 14.07 -13.15 -9.15
C THR A 172 15.17 -12.43 -9.93
N ARG A 173 14.83 -11.34 -10.58
CA ARG A 173 15.77 -10.43 -11.27
C ARG A 173 15.46 -9.02 -10.83
N VAL A 174 16.46 -8.32 -10.31
CA VAL A 174 16.32 -6.98 -9.75
C VAL A 174 17.19 -5.99 -10.51
N ALA A 175 16.64 -4.85 -10.87
CA ALA A 175 17.39 -3.71 -11.39
C ALA A 175 17.41 -2.61 -10.33
N ILE A 176 18.59 -2.03 -10.08
CA ILE A 176 18.79 -0.89 -9.21
C ILE A 176 19.00 0.33 -10.11
N ALA A 177 18.09 1.30 -10.07
CA ALA A 177 18.30 2.60 -10.68
C ALA A 177 19.11 3.47 -9.69
N TRP A 178 20.37 3.72 -10.02
CA TRP A 178 21.30 4.41 -9.14
C TRP A 178 21.69 5.78 -9.69
N ASN A 179 21.47 6.82 -8.91
CA ASN A 179 21.85 8.20 -9.23
C ASN A 179 22.77 8.85 -8.18
N GLY A 180 23.27 8.07 -7.19
CA GLY A 180 24.13 8.57 -6.13
C GLY A 180 23.44 9.43 -5.07
N SER A 181 22.09 9.46 -5.04
CA SER A 181 21.34 10.24 -4.04
C SER A 181 21.14 9.45 -2.74
N ALA A 182 20.77 10.17 -1.67
CA ALA A 182 20.42 9.57 -0.39
C ALA A 182 19.20 8.64 -0.53
N GLU A 183 18.24 9.01 -1.39
CA GLU A 183 17.03 8.23 -1.66
C GLU A 183 17.37 6.90 -2.34
N SER A 184 18.28 6.92 -3.35
CA SER A 184 18.72 5.68 -3.97
C SER A 184 19.47 4.77 -2.99
N ALA A 185 20.29 5.35 -2.11
CA ALA A 185 20.98 4.59 -1.06
C ALA A 185 19.98 3.98 -0.06
N ALA A 186 18.98 4.75 0.38
CA ALA A 186 17.92 4.27 1.27
C ALA A 186 17.09 3.15 0.62
N ALA A 187 16.75 3.31 -0.66
CA ALA A 187 16.02 2.30 -1.41
C ALA A 187 16.81 0.98 -1.54
N VAL A 188 18.12 1.06 -1.81
CA VAL A 188 18.99 -0.14 -1.86
C VAL A 188 19.06 -0.81 -0.50
N ALA A 189 19.26 -0.02 0.59
CA ALA A 189 19.32 -0.56 1.95
C ALA A 189 18.01 -1.26 2.34
N ALA A 190 16.87 -0.66 2.00
CA ALA A 190 15.56 -1.28 2.23
C ALA A 190 15.34 -2.53 1.36
N ALA A 191 15.88 -2.58 0.15
CA ALA A 191 15.74 -3.70 -0.78
C ALA A 191 16.74 -4.85 -0.52
N LEU A 192 17.67 -4.74 0.44
CA LEU A 192 18.67 -5.78 0.71
C LEU A 192 18.09 -7.21 0.82
N PRO A 193 16.95 -7.46 1.48
CA PRO A 193 16.39 -8.80 1.51
C PRO A 193 16.06 -9.36 0.11
N TRP A 194 15.57 -8.51 -0.80
CA TRP A 194 15.32 -8.87 -2.19
C TRP A 194 16.59 -9.13 -2.96
N LEU A 195 17.61 -8.29 -2.79
CA LEU A 195 18.90 -8.40 -3.47
C LEU A 195 19.61 -9.71 -3.09
N HIS A 196 19.54 -10.11 -1.83
CA HIS A 196 20.10 -11.39 -1.36
C HIS A 196 19.39 -12.62 -1.95
N ARG A 197 18.12 -12.51 -2.31
CA ARG A 197 17.35 -13.60 -2.92
C ARG A 197 17.43 -13.64 -4.43
N ALA A 198 17.79 -12.53 -5.05
CA ALA A 198 17.78 -12.39 -6.50
C ALA A 198 18.78 -13.34 -7.17
N GLN A 199 18.38 -13.94 -8.29
CA GLN A 199 19.26 -14.71 -9.14
C GLN A 199 20.20 -13.81 -9.96
N ALA A 200 19.75 -12.58 -10.22
CA ALA A 200 20.55 -11.59 -10.93
C ALA A 200 20.17 -10.17 -10.44
N VAL A 201 21.20 -9.35 -10.25
CA VAL A 201 21.06 -7.93 -9.93
C VAL A 201 21.79 -7.13 -11.01
N ARG A 202 21.14 -6.10 -11.54
CA ARG A 202 21.73 -5.13 -12.48
C ARG A 202 21.67 -3.74 -11.88
N ILE A 203 22.75 -2.98 -11.98
CA ILE A 203 22.78 -1.57 -11.58
C ILE A 203 22.71 -0.74 -12.87
N LEU A 204 21.76 0.16 -12.93
CA LEU A 204 21.54 1.11 -14.00
C LEU A 204 21.98 2.48 -13.52
N CYS A 205 22.99 3.05 -14.16
CA CYS A 205 23.49 4.38 -13.86
C CYS A 205 23.38 5.25 -15.13
N SER A 206 23.12 6.54 -14.93
CA SER A 206 23.21 7.53 -16.00
C SER A 206 24.26 8.57 -15.62
N ASP A 207 25.22 8.82 -16.50
CA ASP A 207 26.28 9.78 -16.27
C ASP A 207 25.77 11.23 -16.12
N GLU A 208 24.65 11.55 -16.77
CA GLU A 208 24.04 12.87 -16.73
C GLU A 208 23.38 13.20 -15.39
N TYR A 209 22.92 12.20 -14.65
CA TYR A 209 22.17 12.36 -13.40
C TYR A 209 22.94 11.97 -12.14
N GLN A 210 24.21 11.58 -12.27
CA GLN A 210 25.03 11.28 -11.11
C GLN A 210 25.43 12.57 -10.39
N ARG A 211 25.01 12.73 -9.16
CA ARG A 211 25.42 13.89 -8.33
C ARG A 211 26.88 13.85 -7.89
N ARG A 212 27.52 12.72 -7.97
CA ARG A 212 28.97 12.50 -7.77
C ARG A 212 29.35 11.41 -8.75
N GLY A 213 30.47 11.58 -9.43
CA GLY A 213 30.95 10.64 -10.45
C GLY A 213 30.91 9.18 -10.06
N PRO A 214 31.09 8.26 -11.02
CA PRO A 214 31.01 6.83 -10.75
C PRO A 214 31.95 6.49 -9.60
N LEU A 215 31.45 5.69 -8.66
CA LEU A 215 32.31 5.05 -7.68
C LEU A 215 33.25 4.14 -8.48
N ALA A 216 34.53 4.46 -8.47
CA ALA A 216 35.59 3.67 -9.08
C ALA A 216 35.67 2.27 -8.44
#